data_f57cf9aa95f213781e6ece9a55caa683
#
_entry.id   f57cf9aa95f213781e6ece9a55caa683
#
_cell.length_a   1.000
_cell.length_b   1.000
_cell.length_c   1.000
_cell.angle_alpha   90.00
_cell.angle_beta   90.00
_cell.angle_gamma   90.00
#
_symmetry.space_group_name_H-M   'P 1'
#
loop_
_entity.id
_entity.type
_entity.pdbx_description
1 polymer ?
#
loop_
_entity_poly.entity_id
_entity_poly.type
_entity_poly.pdbx_seq_one_letter_code
_entity_poly.pdbx_strand_id
1 'polypeptide(L)'
;MKRKCFAFLFLTFGLVGFAQNKKIDAANLLCSYAYEYLTDTLPGEQQRKEDLLYLQIGAECSKCYSYYTYQCDSLMAAPNGDKQWDSFLTEAIGKGLKGKQLHNAIPHRRMTATIYKNYPQGKVTVTDFLLGQYYLYDDSLNSQEWNIESDSMKIVLGYECQKAACYFRGRQWTAWFALDIPTSDGPWKFCGLPGLIMEVYDLGKQYYFCINGMQQVRATPITFGVLDKKFKHFQHTSRKVFLLSKN
;
A
#
# COMPACT_ATOMS: atom_id res chain seq x y z
N MET A 1 11.53 38.42 49.33
CA MET A 1 11.35 37.05 48.87
C MET A 1 11.10 37.08 47.37
N LYS A 2 12.11 36.77 46.56
CA LYS A 2 12.00 36.73 45.07
C LYS A 2 11.67 35.31 44.62
N ARG A 3 10.47 35.08 44.09
CA ARG A 3 10.06 33.82 43.47
C ARG A 3 10.71 33.69 42.08
N LYS A 4 11.61 32.74 41.92
CA LYS A 4 12.15 32.34 40.62
C LYS A 4 11.16 31.41 39.95
N CYS A 5 10.53 31.86 38.85
CA CYS A 5 9.79 30.97 37.93
C CYS A 5 10.79 30.19 37.10
N PHE A 6 10.85 28.87 37.29
CA PHE A 6 11.54 27.94 36.37
C PHE A 6 10.59 27.63 35.22
N ALA A 7 10.88 28.19 34.06
CA ALA A 7 10.21 27.77 32.82
C ALA A 7 10.80 26.43 32.37
N PHE A 8 10.04 25.37 32.48
CA PHE A 8 10.36 24.05 31.86
C PHE A 8 10.11 24.15 30.34
N LEU A 9 11.21 24.29 29.59
CA LEU A 9 11.17 24.18 28.13
C LEU A 9 11.04 22.70 27.76
N PHE A 10 9.83 22.25 27.42
CA PHE A 10 9.62 20.93 26.81
C PHE A 10 10.21 20.93 25.40
N LEU A 11 11.45 20.44 25.27
CA LEU A 11 11.99 20.05 23.97
C LEU A 11 11.25 18.78 23.54
N THR A 12 10.26 18.92 22.68
CA THR A 12 9.71 17.78 21.93
C THR A 12 10.77 17.34 20.90
N PHE A 13 11.55 16.33 21.27
CA PHE A 13 12.36 15.60 20.32
C PHE A 13 11.39 14.88 19.37
N GLY A 14 11.06 15.49 18.23
CA GLY A 14 10.46 14.82 17.11
C GLY A 14 11.40 13.70 16.66
N LEU A 15 10.99 12.45 16.81
CA LEU A 15 11.68 11.30 16.24
C LEU A 15 11.73 11.48 14.72
N VAL A 16 12.87 11.94 14.22
CA VAL A 16 13.14 12.07 12.80
C VAL A 16 13.40 10.66 12.26
N GLY A 17 12.38 10.02 11.69
CA GLY A 17 12.53 8.73 11.04
C GLY A 17 13.33 8.90 9.74
N PHE A 18 14.42 8.14 9.59
CA PHE A 18 15.20 8.12 8.35
C PHE A 18 14.37 7.44 7.23
N ALA A 19 14.24 8.11 6.09
CA ALA A 19 13.56 7.58 4.90
C ALA A 19 14.45 6.62 4.08
N GLN A 20 15.66 6.31 4.54
CA GLN A 20 16.57 5.41 3.85
C GLN A 20 16.04 3.96 3.86
N ASN A 21 16.27 3.27 2.74
CA ASN A 21 15.80 1.91 2.52
C ASN A 21 16.50 0.92 3.47
N LYS A 22 15.84 0.57 4.58
CA LYS A 22 16.36 -0.32 5.62
C LYS A 22 15.69 -1.70 5.49
N LYS A 23 16.48 -2.78 5.44
CA LYS A 23 15.91 -4.12 5.56
C LYS A 23 15.30 -4.30 6.95
N ILE A 24 14.02 -4.72 6.99
CA ILE A 24 13.25 -4.92 8.22
C ILE A 24 12.87 -6.38 8.43
N ASP A 25 12.75 -7.17 7.35
CA ASP A 25 12.44 -8.60 7.39
C ASP A 25 12.86 -9.25 6.06
N ALA A 26 12.53 -10.52 5.87
CA ALA A 26 12.72 -11.29 4.64
C ALA A 26 11.42 -12.02 4.26
N ALA A 27 10.92 -11.75 3.06
CA ALA A 27 9.72 -12.38 2.55
C ALA A 27 9.97 -13.85 2.21
N ASN A 28 9.04 -14.70 2.60
CA ASN A 28 8.95 -16.11 2.22
C ASN A 28 7.82 -16.35 1.21
N LEU A 29 6.84 -15.44 1.16
CA LEU A 29 5.73 -15.49 0.23
C LEU A 29 5.58 -14.13 -0.46
N LEU A 30 5.39 -14.15 -1.77
CA LEU A 30 5.06 -13.00 -2.61
C LEU A 30 3.71 -13.25 -3.26
N CYS A 31 2.74 -12.37 -3.02
CA CYS A 31 1.44 -12.39 -3.66
C CYS A 31 1.27 -11.18 -4.57
N SER A 32 0.56 -11.34 -5.67
CA SER A 32 0.13 -10.24 -6.54
C SER A 32 -1.38 -10.17 -6.57
N TYR A 33 -1.92 -8.94 -6.54
CA TYR A 33 -3.35 -8.67 -6.55
C TYR A 33 -3.68 -7.70 -7.68
N ALA A 34 -4.64 -8.06 -8.52
CA ALA A 34 -5.34 -7.10 -9.35
C ALA A 34 -6.17 -6.19 -8.42
N TYR A 35 -5.97 -4.88 -8.55
CA TYR A 35 -6.68 -3.87 -7.79
C TYR A 35 -7.43 -2.97 -8.74
N GLU A 36 -8.75 -2.90 -8.60
CA GLU A 36 -9.62 -2.03 -9.37
C GLU A 36 -10.33 -1.04 -8.44
N TYR A 37 -10.47 0.20 -8.87
CA TYR A 37 -11.17 1.21 -8.10
C TYR A 37 -11.86 2.24 -8.99
N LEU A 38 -12.96 2.81 -8.48
CA LEU A 38 -13.64 3.93 -9.12
C LEU A 38 -13.03 5.24 -8.65
N THR A 39 -12.69 6.12 -9.60
CA THR A 39 -12.12 7.44 -9.30
C THR A 39 -13.18 8.50 -9.06
N ASP A 40 -14.36 8.29 -9.62
CA ASP A 40 -15.50 9.16 -9.43
C ASP A 40 -16.73 8.33 -9.06
N THR A 41 -17.50 8.82 -8.10
CA THR A 41 -18.74 8.18 -7.64
C THR A 41 -19.99 8.84 -8.25
N LEU A 42 -19.82 9.91 -9.03
CA LEU A 42 -20.95 10.59 -9.68
C LEU A 42 -21.51 9.72 -10.82
N PRO A 43 -22.84 9.60 -10.93
CA PRO A 43 -23.47 8.86 -12.02
C PRO A 43 -23.07 9.45 -13.38
N GLY A 44 -22.60 8.60 -14.29
CA GLY A 44 -22.23 8.99 -15.67
C GLY A 44 -20.75 9.34 -15.89
N GLU A 45 -19.97 9.59 -14.84
CA GLU A 45 -18.54 9.91 -14.93
C GLU A 45 -17.61 8.83 -14.34
N GLN A 46 -18.17 7.71 -13.94
CA GLN A 46 -17.44 6.63 -13.28
C GLN A 46 -16.35 6.07 -14.20
N GLN A 47 -15.10 6.30 -13.84
CA GLN A 47 -13.94 5.68 -14.48
C GLN A 47 -13.35 4.63 -13.54
N ARG A 48 -13.31 3.38 -14.00
CA ARG A 48 -12.58 2.32 -13.32
C ARG A 48 -11.11 2.44 -13.68
N LYS A 49 -10.27 2.48 -12.65
CA LYS A 49 -8.81 2.41 -12.76
C LYS A 49 -8.32 1.08 -12.21
N GLU A 50 -7.17 0.66 -12.70
CA GLU A 50 -6.54 -0.60 -12.35
C GLU A 50 -5.14 -0.35 -11.80
N ASP A 51 -4.71 -1.21 -10.89
CA ASP A 51 -3.34 -1.31 -10.39
C ASP A 51 -2.97 -2.77 -10.15
N LEU A 52 -1.67 -3.04 -10.03
CA LEU A 52 -1.14 -4.33 -9.61
C LEU A 52 -0.43 -4.14 -8.28
N LEU A 53 -0.96 -4.76 -7.23
CA LEU A 53 -0.35 -4.69 -5.91
C LEU A 53 0.50 -5.94 -5.65
N TYR A 54 1.67 -5.72 -5.09
CA TYR A 54 2.51 -6.78 -4.54
C TYR A 54 2.42 -6.76 -3.02
N LEU A 55 2.27 -7.96 -2.45
CA LEU A 55 2.29 -8.22 -1.03
C LEU A 55 3.45 -9.18 -0.73
N GLN A 56 4.49 -8.66 -0.08
CA GLN A 56 5.60 -9.43 0.46
C GLN A 56 5.28 -9.81 1.90
N ILE A 57 5.30 -11.10 2.22
CA ILE A 57 4.99 -11.62 3.56
C ILE A 57 6.24 -12.28 4.12
N GLY A 58 6.72 -11.76 5.23
CA GLY A 58 7.84 -12.29 6.03
C GLY A 58 7.37 -12.99 7.29
N ALA A 59 8.31 -13.29 8.17
CA ALA A 59 8.03 -13.93 9.46
C ALA A 59 7.44 -12.92 10.48
N GLU A 60 7.94 -11.69 10.47
CA GLU A 60 7.60 -10.67 11.47
C GLU A 60 6.66 -9.60 10.91
N CYS A 61 6.78 -9.26 9.64
CA CYS A 61 6.00 -8.20 9.02
C CYS A 61 5.68 -8.47 7.55
N SER A 62 4.77 -7.67 6.98
CA SER A 62 4.52 -7.67 5.56
C SER A 62 4.54 -6.27 4.95
N LYS A 63 4.71 -6.21 3.62
CA LYS A 63 4.74 -4.97 2.85
C LYS A 63 3.84 -5.09 1.62
N CYS A 64 2.86 -4.18 1.50
CA CYS A 64 1.99 -4.08 0.33
C CYS A 64 2.24 -2.76 -0.40
N TYR A 65 2.43 -2.83 -1.72
CA TYR A 65 2.76 -1.66 -2.56
C TYR A 65 2.31 -1.87 -4.01
N SER A 66 2.16 -0.76 -4.76
CA SER A 66 1.90 -0.82 -6.21
C SER A 66 3.17 -1.22 -6.96
N TYR A 67 3.07 -2.25 -7.80
CA TYR A 67 4.15 -2.67 -8.69
C TYR A 67 4.58 -1.55 -9.65
N TYR A 68 3.61 -0.85 -10.25
CA TYR A 68 3.91 0.23 -11.19
C TYR A 68 4.55 1.43 -10.51
N THR A 69 4.11 1.80 -9.32
CA THR A 69 4.75 2.86 -8.52
C THR A 69 6.17 2.46 -8.15
N TYR A 70 6.38 1.21 -7.72
CA TYR A 70 7.71 0.70 -7.42
C TYR A 70 8.64 0.71 -8.64
N GLN A 71 8.16 0.30 -9.83
CA GLN A 71 8.94 0.38 -11.06
C GLN A 71 9.32 1.83 -11.42
N CYS A 72 8.34 2.76 -11.35
CA CYS A 72 8.58 4.17 -11.60
C CYS A 72 9.63 4.74 -10.64
N ASP A 73 9.50 4.47 -9.33
CA ASP A 73 10.42 4.94 -8.31
C ASP A 73 11.83 4.32 -8.47
N SER A 74 11.90 3.03 -8.85
CA SER A 74 13.16 2.34 -9.13
C SER A 74 13.87 2.95 -10.33
N LEU A 75 13.13 3.26 -11.39
CA LEU A 75 13.64 3.94 -12.57
C LEU A 75 14.22 5.32 -12.20
N MET A 76 13.45 6.13 -11.47
CA MET A 76 13.88 7.48 -11.06
C MET A 76 15.05 7.48 -10.09
N ALA A 77 15.20 6.43 -9.28
CA ALA A 77 16.32 6.27 -8.35
C ALA A 77 17.60 5.73 -9.00
N ALA A 78 17.52 5.22 -10.23
CA ALA A 78 18.66 4.71 -10.97
C ALA A 78 19.63 5.84 -11.37
N PRO A 79 20.96 5.57 -11.51
CA PRO A 79 21.95 6.58 -11.88
C PRO A 79 21.65 7.32 -13.19
N ASN A 80 20.95 6.67 -14.14
CA ASN A 80 20.55 7.24 -15.42
C ASN A 80 19.02 7.37 -15.55
N GLY A 81 18.30 7.46 -14.44
CA GLY A 81 16.83 7.46 -14.40
C GLY A 81 16.22 8.57 -15.23
N ASP A 82 16.73 9.79 -15.11
CA ASP A 82 16.25 10.94 -15.89
C ASP A 82 16.40 10.70 -17.40
N LYS A 83 17.55 10.18 -17.85
CA LYS A 83 17.78 9.88 -19.29
C LYS A 83 16.86 8.76 -19.80
N GLN A 84 16.62 7.75 -18.97
CA GLN A 84 15.68 6.67 -19.32
C GLN A 84 14.24 7.19 -19.40
N TRP A 85 13.84 8.04 -18.48
CA TRP A 85 12.53 8.71 -18.53
C TRP A 85 12.36 9.54 -19.81
N ASP A 86 13.35 10.37 -20.15
CA ASP A 86 13.35 11.18 -21.36
C ASP A 86 13.28 10.31 -22.63
N SER A 87 13.91 9.13 -22.62
CA SER A 87 13.83 8.17 -23.71
C SER A 87 12.40 7.63 -23.89
N PHE A 88 11.72 7.22 -22.82
CA PHE A 88 10.33 6.80 -22.89
C PHE A 88 9.42 7.90 -23.43
N LEU A 89 9.60 9.13 -22.95
CA LEU A 89 8.82 10.28 -23.40
C LEU A 89 9.06 10.59 -24.88
N THR A 90 10.33 10.62 -25.31
CA THR A 90 10.72 10.88 -26.69
C THR A 90 10.17 9.83 -27.65
N GLU A 91 10.27 8.54 -27.28
CA GLU A 91 9.72 7.44 -28.07
C GLU A 91 8.19 7.55 -28.21
N ALA A 92 7.49 7.83 -27.10
CA ALA A 92 6.04 7.96 -27.11
C ALA A 92 5.57 9.15 -27.96
N ILE A 93 6.26 10.29 -27.88
CA ILE A 93 5.99 11.48 -28.73
C ILE A 93 6.31 11.16 -30.19
N GLY A 94 7.43 10.47 -30.47
CA GLY A 94 7.82 10.07 -31.83
C GLY A 94 6.80 9.14 -32.49
N LYS A 95 6.08 8.34 -31.70
CA LYS A 95 4.93 7.53 -32.15
C LYS A 95 3.64 8.35 -32.33
N GLY A 96 3.66 9.65 -32.10
CA GLY A 96 2.50 10.54 -32.22
C GLY A 96 1.47 10.40 -31.11
N LEU A 97 1.82 9.75 -29.98
CA LEU A 97 0.90 9.54 -28.87
C LEU A 97 0.58 10.86 -28.15
N LYS A 98 -0.67 11.07 -27.78
CA LYS A 98 -1.17 12.28 -27.10
C LYS A 98 -2.13 11.93 -25.98
N GLY A 99 -2.28 12.84 -25.02
CA GLY A 99 -3.25 12.72 -23.92
C GLY A 99 -3.14 11.40 -23.17
N LYS A 100 -4.23 10.65 -23.05
CA LYS A 100 -4.30 9.37 -22.32
C LYS A 100 -3.37 8.29 -22.91
N GLN A 101 -3.16 8.27 -24.23
CA GLN A 101 -2.26 7.32 -24.88
C GLN A 101 -0.80 7.59 -24.48
N LEU A 102 -0.38 8.86 -24.49
CA LEU A 102 0.93 9.27 -24.03
C LEU A 102 1.13 8.93 -22.55
N HIS A 103 0.15 9.26 -21.69
CA HIS A 103 0.20 8.94 -20.26
C HIS A 103 0.38 7.44 -20.02
N ASN A 104 -0.31 6.57 -20.75
CA ASN A 104 -0.22 5.12 -20.58
C ASN A 104 1.09 4.51 -21.14
N ALA A 105 1.76 5.20 -22.05
CA ALA A 105 2.99 4.74 -22.69
C ALA A 105 4.25 5.01 -21.86
N ILE A 106 4.18 5.93 -20.89
CA ILE A 106 5.30 6.28 -20.02
C ILE A 106 5.09 5.67 -18.62
N PRO A 107 6.17 5.29 -17.90
CA PRO A 107 6.07 4.85 -16.51
C PRO A 107 5.43 5.93 -15.66
N HIS A 108 4.41 5.58 -14.88
CA HIS A 108 3.76 6.52 -13.97
C HIS A 108 3.34 5.82 -12.68
N ARG A 109 3.33 6.58 -11.59
CA ARG A 109 2.86 6.10 -10.29
C ARG A 109 1.35 5.88 -10.33
N ARG A 110 0.90 4.80 -9.67
CA ARG A 110 -0.51 4.51 -9.43
C ARG A 110 -0.81 4.68 -7.95
N MET A 111 -1.09 3.64 -7.17
CA MET A 111 -1.19 3.78 -5.73
C MET A 111 0.17 4.16 -5.14
N THR A 112 0.28 5.37 -4.59
CA THR A 112 1.54 5.89 -4.02
C THR A 112 1.79 5.43 -2.59
N ALA A 113 0.74 4.95 -1.92
CA ALA A 113 0.83 4.43 -0.56
C ALA A 113 1.58 3.09 -0.54
N THR A 114 2.57 2.97 0.34
CA THR A 114 3.17 1.69 0.75
C THR A 114 2.71 1.37 2.16
N ILE A 115 2.21 0.15 2.37
CA ILE A 115 1.63 -0.29 3.63
C ILE A 115 2.55 -1.36 4.24
N TYR A 116 2.95 -1.15 5.49
CA TYR A 116 3.71 -2.11 6.28
C TYR A 116 2.82 -2.59 7.41
N LYS A 117 2.52 -3.89 7.46
CA LYS A 117 1.73 -4.49 8.53
C LYS A 117 2.65 -5.14 9.55
N ASN A 118 2.34 -4.97 10.82
CA ASN A 118 3.13 -5.38 11.98
C ASN A 118 4.55 -4.74 12.01
N TYR A 119 4.71 -3.55 11.47
CA TYR A 119 5.95 -2.79 11.57
C TYR A 119 5.65 -1.29 11.81
N PRO A 120 6.03 -0.76 13.01
CA PRO A 120 6.44 -1.48 14.21
C PRO A 120 5.41 -2.50 14.68
N GLN A 121 5.83 -3.44 15.53
CA GLN A 121 4.94 -4.50 16.03
C GLN A 121 3.60 -3.94 16.55
N GLY A 122 2.51 -4.57 16.15
CA GLY A 122 1.13 -4.17 16.53
C GLY A 122 0.58 -2.98 15.73
N LYS A 123 1.33 -2.47 14.72
CA LYS A 123 0.90 -1.32 13.91
C LYS A 123 0.83 -1.63 12.42
N VAL A 124 0.05 -0.81 11.73
CA VAL A 124 0.07 -0.67 10.27
C VAL A 124 0.66 0.69 9.96
N THR A 125 1.90 0.72 9.51
CA THR A 125 2.56 1.96 9.08
C THR A 125 2.30 2.19 7.60
N VAL A 126 1.90 3.39 7.25
CA VAL A 126 1.67 3.81 5.87
C VAL A 126 2.63 4.93 5.53
N THR A 127 3.37 4.74 4.46
CA THR A 127 4.11 5.83 3.80
C THR A 127 3.39 6.18 2.51
N ASP A 128 3.26 7.48 2.21
CA ASP A 128 2.56 7.95 1.01
C ASP A 128 3.22 9.22 0.49
N PHE A 129 3.13 9.47 -0.81
CA PHE A 129 3.71 10.64 -1.47
C PHE A 129 2.60 11.63 -1.84
N LEU A 130 2.75 12.87 -1.38
CA LEU A 130 1.81 13.95 -1.66
C LEU A 130 2.57 15.27 -1.81
N LEU A 131 2.29 16.04 -2.87
CA LEU A 131 2.82 17.40 -3.10
C LEU A 131 4.35 17.49 -2.94
N GLY A 132 5.10 16.51 -3.47
CA GLY A 132 6.55 16.53 -3.43
C GLY A 132 7.19 16.06 -2.12
N GLN A 133 6.40 15.56 -1.16
CA GLN A 133 6.87 15.12 0.15
C GLN A 133 6.37 13.70 0.49
N TYR A 134 7.20 12.92 1.19
CA TYR A 134 6.78 11.64 1.77
C TYR A 134 6.26 11.83 3.20
N TYR A 135 5.06 11.33 3.43
CA TYR A 135 4.38 11.32 4.73
C TYR A 135 4.41 9.92 5.32
N LEU A 136 4.34 9.86 6.64
CA LEU A 136 4.21 8.62 7.39
C LEU A 136 3.16 8.79 8.47
N TYR A 137 2.25 7.80 8.57
CA TYR A 137 1.31 7.69 9.68
C TYR A 137 1.08 6.23 10.06
N ASP A 138 0.66 6.01 11.31
CA ASP A 138 0.37 4.70 11.84
C ASP A 138 -1.13 4.53 12.10
N ASP A 139 -1.60 3.30 11.87
CA ASP A 139 -2.91 2.78 12.29
C ASP A 139 -2.67 1.57 13.22
N SER A 140 -3.70 1.13 13.94
CA SER A 140 -3.66 -0.12 14.71
C SER A 140 -3.73 -1.32 13.77
N LEU A 141 -2.91 -2.35 14.04
CA LEU A 141 -3.05 -3.65 13.40
C LEU A 141 -4.36 -4.31 13.86
N ASN A 142 -4.93 -5.21 13.05
CA ASN A 142 -6.17 -5.94 13.34
C ASN A 142 -7.36 -5.04 13.73
N SER A 143 -7.49 -3.90 13.04
CA SER A 143 -8.61 -2.98 13.23
C SER A 143 -9.89 -3.40 12.50
N GLN A 144 -9.90 -4.56 11.84
CA GLN A 144 -11.06 -5.18 11.19
C GLN A 144 -11.66 -6.23 12.11
N GLU A 145 -12.92 -6.06 12.48
CA GLU A 145 -13.71 -7.06 13.21
C GLU A 145 -14.46 -7.91 12.20
N TRP A 146 -13.87 -9.05 11.83
CA TRP A 146 -14.41 -9.95 10.83
C TRP A 146 -15.50 -10.86 11.41
N ASN A 147 -16.64 -10.91 10.73
CA ASN A 147 -17.67 -11.93 10.91
C ASN A 147 -17.51 -12.99 9.82
N ILE A 148 -17.16 -14.22 10.22
CA ILE A 148 -16.93 -15.34 9.30
C ILE A 148 -18.25 -16.06 9.03
N GLU A 149 -18.56 -16.26 7.74
CA GLU A 149 -19.75 -16.97 7.26
C GLU A 149 -19.33 -18.38 6.78
N SER A 150 -19.41 -19.37 7.68
CA SER A 150 -18.87 -20.73 7.46
C SER A 150 -19.51 -21.46 6.28
N ASP A 151 -20.78 -21.17 6.00
CA ASP A 151 -21.57 -21.88 4.96
C ASP A 151 -21.36 -21.32 3.55
N SER A 152 -20.60 -20.25 3.42
CA SER A 152 -20.32 -19.59 2.14
C SER A 152 -18.93 -19.94 1.66
N MET A 153 -18.84 -20.69 0.57
CA MET A 153 -17.57 -21.15 -0.02
C MET A 153 -17.43 -20.69 -1.47
N LYS A 154 -16.19 -20.46 -1.89
CA LYS A 154 -15.85 -20.04 -3.26
C LYS A 154 -14.43 -20.52 -3.59
N ILE A 155 -14.16 -20.82 -4.86
CA ILE A 155 -12.79 -21.09 -5.33
C ILE A 155 -12.18 -19.82 -5.90
N VAL A 156 -11.01 -19.43 -5.40
CA VAL A 156 -10.20 -18.30 -5.91
C VAL A 156 -8.79 -18.79 -6.14
N LEU A 157 -8.27 -18.64 -7.34
CA LEU A 157 -6.93 -19.10 -7.77
C LEU A 157 -6.66 -20.60 -7.42
N GLY A 158 -7.72 -21.43 -7.47
CA GLY A 158 -7.64 -22.86 -7.17
C GLY A 158 -7.72 -23.24 -5.69
N TYR A 159 -7.83 -22.26 -4.78
CA TYR A 159 -8.00 -22.48 -3.35
C TYR A 159 -9.45 -22.34 -2.93
N GLU A 160 -9.89 -23.22 -2.04
CA GLU A 160 -11.19 -23.09 -1.38
C GLU A 160 -11.15 -21.97 -0.36
N CYS A 161 -12.06 -21.01 -0.50
CA CYS A 161 -12.10 -19.80 0.31
C CYS A 161 -13.42 -19.68 1.05
N GLN A 162 -13.36 -19.37 2.33
CA GLN A 162 -14.48 -19.00 3.17
C GLN A 162 -14.77 -17.50 3.08
N LYS A 163 -16.05 -17.16 3.26
CA LYS A 163 -16.50 -15.76 3.28
C LYS A 163 -16.38 -15.15 4.66
N ALA A 164 -15.98 -13.87 4.71
CA ALA A 164 -16.07 -13.03 5.90
C ALA A 164 -16.51 -11.62 5.52
N ALA A 165 -17.16 -10.93 6.46
CA ALA A 165 -17.58 -9.55 6.29
C ALA A 165 -17.15 -8.70 7.47
N CYS A 166 -16.85 -7.42 7.23
CA CYS A 166 -16.60 -6.44 8.29
C CYS A 166 -17.04 -5.05 7.90
N TYR A 167 -17.20 -4.18 8.91
CA TYR A 167 -17.33 -2.74 8.68
C TYR A 167 -15.98 -2.08 8.99
N PHE A 168 -15.34 -1.49 7.97
CA PHE A 168 -14.04 -0.89 8.13
C PHE A 168 -13.91 0.38 7.30
N ARG A 169 -13.44 1.46 7.93
CA ARG A 169 -13.20 2.76 7.26
C ARG A 169 -14.42 3.33 6.54
N GLY A 170 -15.60 3.22 7.17
CA GLY A 170 -16.83 3.76 6.62
C GLY A 170 -17.47 2.92 5.50
N ARG A 171 -16.99 1.69 5.27
CA ARG A 171 -17.50 0.78 4.24
C ARG A 171 -17.76 -0.60 4.79
N GLN A 172 -18.73 -1.27 4.23
CA GLN A 172 -18.95 -2.69 4.43
C GLN A 172 -18.08 -3.45 3.42
N TRP A 173 -17.26 -4.37 3.92
CA TRP A 173 -16.34 -5.18 3.14
C TRP A 173 -16.73 -6.65 3.19
N THR A 174 -16.55 -7.32 2.06
CA THR A 174 -16.63 -8.78 1.94
C THR A 174 -15.24 -9.29 1.56
N ALA A 175 -14.74 -10.27 2.28
CA ALA A 175 -13.49 -10.96 1.99
C ALA A 175 -13.72 -12.45 1.78
N TRP A 176 -12.88 -13.05 0.93
CA TRP A 176 -12.75 -14.48 0.74
C TRP A 176 -11.34 -14.89 1.09
N PHE A 177 -11.17 -15.79 2.06
CA PHE A 177 -9.87 -16.16 2.59
C PHE A 177 -9.67 -17.67 2.55
N ALA A 178 -8.45 -18.12 2.25
CA ALA A 178 -8.07 -19.52 2.14
C ALA A 178 -7.47 -20.04 3.45
N LEU A 179 -8.11 -21.00 4.10
CA LEU A 179 -7.60 -21.65 5.31
C LEU A 179 -6.35 -22.50 5.04
N ASP A 180 -6.22 -23.06 3.84
CA ASP A 180 -5.05 -23.86 3.42
C ASP A 180 -3.75 -23.01 3.37
N ILE A 181 -3.88 -21.68 3.42
CA ILE A 181 -2.76 -20.78 3.49
C ILE A 181 -2.84 -20.05 4.85
N PRO A 182 -2.28 -20.62 5.93
CA PRO A 182 -2.46 -20.14 7.31
C PRO A 182 -1.65 -18.87 7.58
N THR A 183 -1.96 -17.82 6.83
CA THR A 183 -1.31 -16.51 6.88
C THR A 183 -2.37 -15.44 7.06
N SER A 184 -2.38 -14.80 8.23
CA SER A 184 -3.37 -13.76 8.59
C SER A 184 -3.07 -12.43 7.91
N ASP A 185 -3.05 -12.41 6.58
CA ASP A 185 -2.65 -11.26 5.78
C ASP A 185 -3.52 -11.11 4.52
N GLY A 186 -3.35 -9.98 3.80
CA GLY A 186 -4.12 -9.68 2.59
C GLY A 186 -3.65 -8.38 1.92
N PRO A 187 -4.31 -7.96 0.83
CA PRO A 187 -3.95 -6.75 0.11
C PRO A 187 -4.23 -5.49 0.95
N TRP A 188 -3.55 -4.40 0.61
CA TRP A 188 -3.69 -3.10 1.25
C TRP A 188 -3.54 -3.22 2.78
N LYS A 189 -4.55 -2.80 3.58
CA LYS A 189 -4.54 -2.84 5.06
C LYS A 189 -5.28 -4.04 5.64
N PHE A 190 -5.80 -4.93 4.79
CA PHE A 190 -6.61 -6.05 5.25
C PHE A 190 -5.74 -7.15 5.86
N CYS A 191 -6.15 -7.64 7.04
CA CYS A 191 -5.53 -8.73 7.78
C CYS A 191 -6.51 -9.24 8.86
N GLY A 192 -6.10 -10.20 9.68
CA GLY A 192 -6.85 -10.64 10.87
C GLY A 192 -7.79 -11.82 10.64
N LEU A 193 -7.89 -12.37 9.43
CA LEU A 193 -8.56 -13.64 9.17
C LEU A 193 -7.60 -14.82 9.39
N PRO A 194 -8.10 -16.04 9.68
CA PRO A 194 -7.25 -17.20 9.98
C PRO A 194 -6.55 -17.79 8.73
N GLY A 195 -6.65 -17.14 7.57
CA GLY A 195 -6.02 -17.51 6.31
C GLY A 195 -5.78 -16.31 5.42
N LEU A 196 -5.03 -16.51 4.33
CA LEU A 196 -4.72 -15.46 3.37
C LEU A 196 -5.99 -14.95 2.70
N ILE A 197 -6.18 -13.63 2.70
CA ILE A 197 -7.29 -12.99 1.98
C ILE A 197 -6.99 -13.01 0.49
N MET A 198 -7.75 -13.83 -0.23
CA MET A 198 -7.60 -14.04 -1.67
C MET A 198 -8.36 -13.01 -2.50
N GLU A 199 -9.50 -12.56 -1.99
CA GLU A 199 -10.33 -11.54 -2.64
C GLU A 199 -10.99 -10.68 -1.57
N VAL A 200 -11.05 -9.37 -1.79
CA VAL A 200 -11.78 -8.46 -0.90
C VAL A 200 -12.34 -7.27 -1.68
N TYR A 201 -13.59 -6.89 -1.38
CA TYR A 201 -14.26 -5.78 -2.04
C TYR A 201 -15.28 -5.12 -1.12
N ASP A 202 -15.58 -3.84 -1.37
CA ASP A 202 -16.67 -3.16 -0.68
C ASP A 202 -18.03 -3.46 -1.33
N LEU A 203 -19.12 -3.20 -0.61
CA LEU A 203 -20.50 -3.55 -1.02
C LEU A 203 -20.84 -3.08 -2.44
N GLY A 204 -20.35 -1.91 -2.84
CA GLY A 204 -20.57 -1.34 -4.18
C GLY A 204 -19.52 -1.74 -5.21
N LYS A 205 -18.54 -2.58 -4.86
CA LYS A 205 -17.36 -2.89 -5.67
C LYS A 205 -16.69 -1.63 -6.25
N GLN A 206 -16.71 -0.54 -5.46
CA GLN A 206 -15.95 0.66 -5.78
C GLN A 206 -14.45 0.41 -5.61
N TYR A 207 -14.09 -0.50 -4.69
CA TYR A 207 -12.75 -1.02 -4.48
C TYR A 207 -12.82 -2.54 -4.54
N TYR A 208 -12.01 -3.13 -5.39
CA TYR A 208 -11.97 -4.56 -5.61
C TYR A 208 -10.52 -5.04 -5.70
N PHE A 209 -10.15 -6.03 -4.89
CA PHE A 209 -8.84 -6.66 -4.87
C PHE A 209 -9.03 -8.16 -5.07
N CYS A 210 -8.32 -8.74 -6.03
CA CYS A 210 -8.33 -10.18 -6.27
C CYS A 210 -6.92 -10.67 -6.51
N ILE A 211 -6.52 -11.73 -5.81
CA ILE A 211 -5.22 -12.36 -6.03
C ILE A 211 -5.16 -12.92 -7.46
N ASN A 212 -4.05 -12.68 -8.16
CA ASN A 212 -3.81 -13.20 -9.50
C ASN A 212 -2.48 -13.95 -9.62
N GLY A 213 -1.68 -13.99 -8.55
CA GLY A 213 -0.44 -14.75 -8.49
C GLY A 213 0.06 -14.92 -7.07
N MET A 214 0.71 -16.05 -6.83
CA MET A 214 1.35 -16.37 -5.56
C MET A 214 2.61 -17.20 -5.81
N GLN A 215 3.70 -16.85 -5.15
CA GLN A 215 4.98 -17.50 -5.31
C GLN A 215 5.70 -17.59 -3.96
N GLN A 216 6.19 -18.78 -3.63
CA GLN A 216 7.18 -18.92 -2.56
C GLN A 216 8.50 -18.30 -3.01
N VAL A 217 9.09 -17.47 -2.17
CA VAL A 217 10.36 -16.79 -2.43
C VAL A 217 11.37 -17.14 -1.35
N ARG A 218 12.66 -17.03 -1.66
CA ARG A 218 13.72 -17.36 -0.69
C ARG A 218 14.31 -16.08 -0.14
N ALA A 219 13.88 -15.71 1.07
CA ALA A 219 14.45 -14.62 1.85
C ALA A 219 14.60 -13.29 1.08
N THR A 220 13.60 -12.94 0.25
CA THR A 220 13.56 -11.67 -0.48
C THR A 220 13.46 -10.52 0.52
N PRO A 221 14.36 -9.53 0.52
CA PRO A 221 14.35 -8.47 1.52
C PRO A 221 13.04 -7.68 1.52
N ILE A 222 12.42 -7.55 2.69
CA ILE A 222 11.39 -6.55 2.95
C ILE A 222 12.12 -5.31 3.47
N THR A 223 11.94 -4.19 2.78
CA THR A 223 12.64 -2.95 3.10
C THR A 223 11.67 -1.86 3.49
N PHE A 224 11.99 -1.11 4.55
CA PHE A 224 11.28 0.09 4.96
C PHE A 224 12.01 1.32 4.46
N GLY A 225 11.29 2.25 3.85
CA GLY A 225 11.85 3.48 3.31
C GLY A 225 11.44 3.75 1.87
N VAL A 226 12.05 4.77 1.28
CA VAL A 226 11.85 5.18 -0.11
C VAL A 226 13.11 4.92 -0.94
N LEU A 227 12.93 4.65 -2.22
CA LEU A 227 14.04 4.38 -3.13
C LEU A 227 14.82 5.66 -3.49
N ASP A 228 14.12 6.78 -3.59
CA ASP A 228 14.72 8.06 -3.95
C ASP A 228 15.57 8.63 -2.80
N LYS A 229 16.87 8.64 -2.99
CA LYS A 229 17.87 9.13 -2.02
C LYS A 229 17.80 10.64 -1.73
N LYS A 230 17.06 11.41 -2.54
CA LYS A 230 16.80 12.83 -2.30
C LYS A 230 15.94 13.05 -1.04
N PHE A 231 15.07 12.07 -0.73
CA PHE A 231 14.21 12.13 0.46
C PHE A 231 14.89 11.45 1.65
N LYS A 232 15.32 12.25 2.62
CA LYS A 232 16.04 11.78 3.81
C LYS A 232 15.12 11.46 4.99
N HIS A 233 13.92 12.05 5.01
CA HIS A 233 13.01 12.00 6.15
C HIS A 233 11.57 11.88 5.70
N PHE A 234 10.75 11.17 6.50
CA PHE A 234 9.30 11.21 6.41
C PHE A 234 8.75 12.36 7.25
N GLN A 235 7.74 13.04 6.74
CA GLN A 235 6.92 13.93 7.55
C GLN A 235 5.90 13.09 8.32
N HIS A 236 6.08 13.00 9.63
CA HIS A 236 5.14 12.30 10.50
C HIS A 236 3.84 13.09 10.63
N THR A 237 2.72 12.39 10.51
CA THR A 237 1.39 12.99 10.59
C THR A 237 0.39 11.98 11.16
N SER A 238 -0.82 12.43 11.49
CA SER A 238 -1.92 11.52 11.74
C SER A 238 -2.66 11.18 10.45
N ARG A 239 -3.26 9.99 10.39
CA ARG A 239 -4.10 9.60 9.25
C ARG A 239 -5.17 10.66 8.93
N LYS A 240 -5.83 11.23 9.96
CA LYS A 240 -6.87 12.27 9.78
C LYS A 240 -6.31 13.50 9.08
N VAL A 241 -5.19 14.03 9.54
CA VAL A 241 -4.55 15.21 8.95
C VAL A 241 -4.11 14.92 7.53
N PHE A 242 -3.48 13.76 7.28
CA PHE A 242 -3.03 13.36 5.93
C PHE A 242 -4.20 13.27 4.94
N LEU A 243 -5.33 12.67 5.33
CA LEU A 243 -6.49 12.56 4.44
C LEU A 243 -7.13 13.92 4.14
N LEU A 244 -7.12 14.85 5.09
CA LEU A 244 -7.58 16.23 4.85
C LEU A 244 -6.69 17.00 3.88
N SER A 245 -5.39 16.66 3.80
CA SER A 245 -4.44 17.29 2.87
C SER A 245 -4.58 16.77 1.42
N LYS A 246 -5.32 15.68 1.20
CA LYS A 246 -5.60 15.12 -0.14
C LYS A 246 -6.83 15.74 -0.83
N ASN A 247 -7.68 16.41 -0.05
CA ASN A 247 -8.88 17.10 -0.52
C ASN A 247 -8.59 18.59 -0.73
#